data_8291c3a52e5e5f2e98788a7ebecf813e
#
_entry.id   8291c3a52e5e5f2e98788a7ebecf813e
#
_cell.length_a   1.000
_cell.length_b   1.000
_cell.length_c   1.000
_cell.angle_alpha   90.00
_cell.angle_beta   90.00
_cell.angle_gamma   90.00
#
_symmetry.space_group_name_H-M   'P 1'
#
loop_
_entity.id
_entity.type
_entity.pdbx_description
1 polymer ?
#
loop_
_entity_poly.entity_id
_entity_poly.type
_entity_poly.pdbx_seq_one_letter_code
_entity_poly.pdbx_strand_id
1 'polypeptide(L)' 'MVKKVNGLWQCEECKLFYKEKNFAKKCEEWCKKHNSCNLEIIKHAI' A
#
# COMPACT_ATOMS: atom_id res chain seq x y z
N MET A 1 4.51 -8.08 -2.90
CA MET A 1 4.54 -8.12 -1.43
C MET A 1 4.95 -6.75 -0.88
N VAL A 2 4.45 -6.39 0.29
CA VAL A 2 4.80 -5.09 0.87
C VAL A 2 6.24 -5.12 1.40
N LYS A 3 6.88 -3.97 1.33
CA LYS A 3 8.27 -3.83 1.75
C LYS A 3 8.36 -2.84 2.91
N LYS A 4 9.19 -3.16 3.89
CA LYS A 4 9.38 -2.26 5.02
C LYS A 4 10.57 -1.33 4.74
N VAL A 5 10.33 -0.03 4.81
CA VAL A 5 11.37 0.97 4.55
C VAL A 5 11.28 2.05 5.63
N ASN A 6 12.37 2.21 6.38
CA ASN A 6 12.46 3.24 7.44
C ASN A 6 11.28 3.22 8.41
N GLY A 7 10.83 2.01 8.80
CA GLY A 7 9.71 1.88 9.72
C GLY A 7 8.34 2.02 9.10
N LEU A 8 8.30 2.20 7.78
CA LEU A 8 7.03 2.30 7.05
C LEU A 8 6.89 1.10 6.13
N TRP A 9 5.67 0.85 5.69
CA TRP A 9 5.39 -0.25 4.78
C TRP A 9 5.05 0.31 3.41
N GLN A 10 5.74 -0.15 2.39
CA GLN A 10 5.53 0.33 1.03
C GLN A 10 4.79 -0.71 0.20
N CYS A 11 3.74 -0.25 -0.51
CA CYS A 11 3.04 -1.08 -1.48
C CYS A 11 3.92 -1.18 -2.73
N GLU A 12 4.26 -2.39 -3.14
CA GLU A 12 5.12 -2.58 -4.30
C GLU A 12 4.45 -2.19 -5.62
N GLU A 13 3.13 -2.24 -5.65
CA GLU A 13 2.41 -1.87 -6.86
C GLU A 13 2.28 -0.37 -7.02
N CYS A 14 1.91 0.32 -5.93
CA CYS A 14 1.66 1.76 -5.97
C CYS A 14 2.85 2.59 -5.53
N LYS A 15 3.82 1.98 -4.86
CA LYS A 15 4.99 2.67 -4.31
C LYS A 15 4.65 3.69 -3.23
N LEU A 16 3.46 3.57 -2.66
CA LEU A 16 3.03 4.46 -1.57
C LEU A 16 3.46 3.89 -0.22
N PHE A 17 3.70 4.78 0.73
CA PHE A 17 4.11 4.38 2.07
C PHE A 17 2.93 4.43 3.03
N TYR A 18 2.87 3.48 3.94
CA TYR A 18 1.84 3.40 4.97
C TYR A 18 2.50 3.15 6.32
N LYS A 19 1.93 3.72 7.37
CA LYS A 19 2.43 3.49 8.72
C LYS A 19 2.08 2.09 9.20
N GLU A 20 1.00 1.52 8.68
CA GLU A 20 0.55 0.20 9.08
C GLU A 20 0.68 -0.79 7.93
N LYS A 21 1.15 -1.99 8.28
CA LYS A 21 1.29 -3.07 7.32
C LYS A 21 -0.05 -3.44 6.69
N ASN A 22 -1.11 -3.40 7.49
CA ASN A 22 -2.44 -3.79 7.00
C ASN A 22 -2.88 -2.95 5.81
N PHE A 23 -2.67 -1.65 5.86
CA PHE A 23 -3.04 -0.78 4.75
C PHE A 23 -2.17 -1.01 3.52
N ALA A 24 -0.88 -1.21 3.73
CA ALA A 24 0.02 -1.50 2.62
C ALA A 24 -0.36 -2.81 1.93
N LYS A 25 -0.69 -3.81 2.73
CA LYS A 25 -1.09 -5.10 2.22
C LYS A 25 -2.41 -5.03 1.45
N LYS A 26 -3.37 -4.28 1.98
CA LYS A 26 -4.65 -4.08 1.29
C LYS A 26 -4.45 -3.35 -0.03
N CYS A 27 -3.58 -2.33 -0.03
CA CYS A 27 -3.28 -1.60 -1.24
C CYS A 27 -2.66 -2.52 -2.29
N GLU A 28 -1.71 -3.34 -1.89
CA GLU A 28 -1.07 -4.29 -2.79
C GLU A 28 -2.09 -5.25 -3.41
N GLU A 29 -2.93 -5.83 -2.59
CA GLU A 29 -3.93 -6.78 -3.08
C GLU A 29 -4.90 -6.11 -4.05
N TRP A 30 -5.34 -4.91 -3.71
CA TRP A 30 -6.27 -4.18 -4.57
C TRP A 30 -5.64 -3.82 -5.90
N CYS A 31 -4.43 -3.25 -5.86
CA CYS A 31 -3.73 -2.84 -7.08
C CYS A 31 -3.45 -4.05 -7.98
N LYS A 32 -3.09 -5.15 -7.38
CA LYS A 32 -2.79 -6.37 -8.11
C LYS A 32 -4.03 -6.94 -8.78
N LYS A 33 -5.18 -6.85 -8.11
CA LYS A 33 -6.43 -7.40 -8.59
C LYS A 33 -7.11 -6.49 -9.60
N HIS A 34 -7.07 -5.18 -9.38
CA HIS A 34 -7.80 -4.21 -10.18
C HIS A 34 -6.93 -3.34 -11.08
N ASN A 35 -5.61 -3.51 -11.01
CA ASN A 35 -4.65 -2.70 -11.75
C ASN A 35 -4.80 -1.19 -11.48
N SER A 36 -5.30 -0.86 -10.30
CA SER A 36 -5.46 0.53 -9.89
C SER A 36 -5.50 0.58 -8.36
N CYS A 37 -5.24 1.74 -7.81
CA CYS A 37 -5.23 1.90 -6.36
C CYS A 37 -6.62 2.26 -5.84
N ASN A 38 -6.92 1.78 -4.63
CA ASN A 38 -8.16 2.11 -3.96
C ASN A 38 -8.00 3.46 -3.28
N LEU A 39 -8.81 4.43 -3.67
CA LEU A 39 -8.72 5.79 -3.12
C LEU A 39 -8.94 5.83 -1.62
N GLU A 40 -9.77 4.94 -1.08
CA GLU A 40 -10.00 4.89 0.36
C GLU A 40 -8.75 4.41 1.11
N ILE A 41 -7.99 3.54 0.50
CA ILE A 41 -6.75 3.06 1.10
C ILE A 41 -5.65 4.11 0.94
N ILE A 42 -5.60 4.76 -0.20
CA ILE A 42 -4.60 5.80 -0.50
C ILE A 42 -4.68 6.95 0.48
N LYS A 43 -5.85 7.27 0.99
CA LYS A 43 -6.01 8.31 2.01
C LYS A 43 -5.12 8.08 3.23
N HIS A 44 -4.82 6.84 3.52
CA HIS A 44 -4.00 6.47 4.68
C HIS A 44 -2.52 6.43 4.35
N ALA A 45 -2.16 6.68 3.10
CA ALA A 45 -0.76 6.76 2.71
C ALA A 45 -0.13 8.04 3.29
N ILE A 46 1.16 7.95 3.49
CA ILE A 46 1.92 9.09 4.04
C ILE A 46 2.33 10.03 2.92
#